data_9dacb6aa1ef683361b11dd07cbcff1fe
#
_entry.id   9dacb6aa1ef683361b11dd07cbcff1fe
#
_cell.length_a   1.000
_cell.length_b   1.000
_cell.length_c   1.000
_cell.angle_alpha   90.00
_cell.angle_beta   90.00
_cell.angle_gamma   90.00
#
_symmetry.space_group_name_H-M   'P 1'
#
loop_
_entity.id
_entity.type
_entity.pdbx_description
1 polymer ?
#
loop_
_entity_poly.entity_id
_entity_poly.type
_entity_poly.pdbx_seq_one_letter_code
_entity_poly.pdbx_strand_id
1 'polypeptide(L)'
;MSLTRFKGMERRTFLEGSFAAAALAAVPVVAVEPKGPVRLKLGVLSDIHITDWAATEPFKAVLREFDSWGADGVMVCGDLADYGVVPQLECVAKAWFEVFPDGKGRDGRPVANLMHYGDHDTRGSTYRRCKPCVKMFPDEEEMKKVIIRLNDRKAIWEKCFREPWAPIVHKRVKGYDFVLSHFTQGEKGNERGDNTPGLEKFMAGLKLDPRRPFFHSQHRVYRNTACGPYVWGQEDGSSGALFAAKYPNVIAFCGHAHQCAVNDQCVWQGAFTAIEVPSLRYCVTLGGRENGFSLFDRETRHIVRTMPEMGVGEGYDFTRQGYFVTVYDNCMVVRRREFKYGVSLGPDWVIPFPAPGDRPYAFEARRKVVPAPQFPAGAAVTVKEIRAKDRLGEERDMYELTFQPAASTASTPRANEYEVRVEQQTCDVVKTVATRRFYPMDYIYGAEKKQVVCRMLKSDVPADLPSRFIVNPMNSYYTRGRPIMTDFEVRRKEA
;
A
#
# COMPACT_ATOMS: atom_id res chain seq x y z
N MET A 1 -4.67 -7.24 39.87
CA MET A 1 -4.29 -5.84 40.02
C MET A 1 -4.94 -5.03 38.93
N SER A 2 -5.77 -4.17 39.37
CA SER A 2 -6.54 -3.09 38.77
C SER A 2 -6.75 -3.01 37.26
N LEU A 3 -7.95 -3.43 36.82
CA LEU A 3 -8.59 -3.13 35.54
C LEU A 3 -9.22 -1.74 35.63
N THR A 4 -8.71 -0.76 34.92
CA THR A 4 -9.35 0.57 34.81
C THR A 4 -10.38 0.51 33.69
N ARG A 5 -11.64 0.65 34.06
CA ARG A 5 -12.83 0.76 33.20
C ARG A 5 -12.76 2.03 32.35
N PHE A 6 -12.85 1.91 31.04
CA PHE A 6 -13.25 3.02 30.17
C PHE A 6 -14.77 3.17 30.19
N LYS A 7 -15.22 4.29 30.73
CA LYS A 7 -16.61 4.77 30.70
C LYS A 7 -16.96 5.35 29.33
N GLY A 8 -18.18 5.10 28.94
CA GLY A 8 -18.84 5.38 27.68
C GLY A 8 -18.65 6.78 27.10
N MET A 9 -18.58 6.80 25.78
CA MET A 9 -18.80 7.99 24.96
C MET A 9 -20.26 8.02 24.51
N GLU A 10 -20.96 9.08 24.89
CA GLU A 10 -22.37 9.32 24.58
C GLU A 10 -22.63 9.49 23.08
N ARG A 11 -23.73 8.92 22.63
CA ARG A 11 -24.29 9.12 21.28
C ARG A 11 -24.74 10.57 21.14
N ARG A 12 -24.09 11.33 20.28
CA ARG A 12 -24.62 12.62 19.80
C ARG A 12 -25.61 12.36 18.66
N THR A 13 -26.85 12.71 18.92
CA THR A 13 -27.95 12.83 17.97
C THR A 13 -27.62 13.90 16.93
N PHE A 14 -27.55 13.53 15.67
CA PHE A 14 -27.44 14.50 14.57
C PHE A 14 -28.84 14.95 14.19
N LEU A 15 -29.11 16.22 14.40
CA LEU A 15 -30.29 16.92 13.90
C LEU A 15 -30.20 17.07 12.36
N GLU A 16 -31.28 16.70 11.70
CA GLU A 16 -31.51 16.98 10.28
C GLU A 16 -31.68 18.49 10.07
N GLY A 17 -30.65 19.12 9.58
CA GLY A 17 -30.70 20.47 9.06
C GLY A 17 -30.69 20.45 7.55
N SER A 18 -31.74 20.96 6.93
CA SER A 18 -31.82 21.22 5.48
C SER A 18 -30.70 22.18 5.07
N PHE A 19 -29.68 21.68 4.41
CA PHE A 19 -28.64 22.52 3.82
C PHE A 19 -29.02 22.90 2.40
N ALA A 20 -29.32 24.17 2.21
CA ALA A 20 -29.30 24.81 0.91
C ALA A 20 -27.90 24.59 0.26
N ALA A 21 -27.89 24.05 -0.93
CA ALA A 21 -26.67 23.85 -1.70
C ALA A 21 -26.10 25.21 -2.13
N ALA A 22 -25.28 25.80 -1.29
CA ALA A 22 -24.33 26.81 -1.75
C ALA A 22 -23.28 26.08 -2.56
N ALA A 23 -23.25 26.30 -3.85
CA ALA A 23 -22.15 25.88 -4.71
C ALA A 23 -20.88 26.63 -4.27
N LEU A 24 -20.14 26.02 -3.36
CA LEU A 24 -18.77 26.43 -3.08
C LEU A 24 -17.99 26.13 -4.37
N ALA A 25 -17.64 27.21 -5.08
CA ALA A 25 -16.70 27.14 -6.18
C ALA A 25 -15.46 26.39 -5.68
N ALA A 26 -15.22 25.20 -6.23
CA ALA A 26 -14.01 24.47 -5.97
C ALA A 26 -12.86 25.38 -6.39
N VAL A 27 -12.06 25.82 -5.42
CA VAL A 27 -10.78 26.47 -5.73
C VAL A 27 -9.99 25.43 -6.53
N PRO A 28 -9.64 25.66 -7.79
CA PRO A 28 -8.90 24.70 -8.54
C PRO A 28 -7.57 24.50 -7.79
N VAL A 29 -7.29 23.29 -7.34
CA VAL A 29 -5.92 22.92 -6.98
C VAL A 29 -5.15 23.11 -8.28
N VAL A 30 -4.33 24.14 -8.32
CA VAL A 30 -3.52 24.45 -9.49
C VAL A 30 -2.64 23.22 -9.72
N ALA A 31 -2.93 22.51 -10.79
CA ALA A 31 -2.10 21.37 -11.19
C ALA A 31 -0.68 21.91 -11.36
N VAL A 32 0.24 21.40 -10.57
CA VAL A 32 1.65 21.82 -10.68
C VAL A 32 2.18 21.23 -11.98
N GLU A 33 2.50 22.09 -12.93
CA GLU A 33 3.15 21.66 -14.17
C GLU A 33 4.65 21.47 -13.93
N PRO A 34 5.23 20.34 -14.37
CA PRO A 34 6.67 20.12 -14.31
C PRO A 34 7.43 21.21 -15.03
N LYS A 35 8.44 21.82 -14.37
CA LYS A 35 9.29 22.86 -14.94
C LYS A 35 10.72 22.40 -15.10
N GLY A 36 11.35 22.84 -16.19
CA GLY A 36 12.74 22.50 -16.50
C GLY A 36 12.90 21.08 -17.08
N PRO A 37 14.15 20.67 -17.33
CA PRO A 37 14.44 19.33 -17.82
C PRO A 37 14.27 18.28 -16.72
N VAL A 38 14.19 17.00 -17.14
CA VAL A 38 14.30 15.87 -16.22
C VAL A 38 15.65 15.90 -15.53
N ARG A 39 15.64 15.94 -14.21
CA ARG A 39 16.86 16.00 -13.36
C ARG A 39 17.29 14.64 -12.87
N LEU A 40 16.32 13.76 -12.58
CA LEU A 40 16.58 12.45 -12.02
C LEU A 40 15.43 11.49 -12.40
N LYS A 41 15.76 10.23 -12.68
CA LYS A 41 14.82 9.13 -12.89
C LYS A 41 15.09 8.01 -11.91
N LEU A 42 14.10 7.60 -11.13
CA LEU A 42 14.21 6.51 -10.18
C LEU A 42 13.17 5.43 -10.45
N GLY A 43 13.60 4.17 -10.50
CA GLY A 43 12.72 3.05 -10.26
C GLY A 43 12.54 2.85 -8.77
N VAL A 44 11.30 2.74 -8.27
CA VAL A 44 11.06 2.59 -6.83
C VAL A 44 10.16 1.39 -6.58
N LEU A 45 10.64 0.47 -5.76
CA LEU A 45 10.03 -0.79 -5.36
C LEU A 45 10.10 -0.97 -3.86
N SER A 46 9.35 -1.92 -3.34
CA SER A 46 9.44 -2.41 -1.97
C SER A 46 8.99 -3.86 -1.88
N ASP A 47 9.35 -4.54 -0.80
CA ASP A 47 8.76 -5.82 -0.42
C ASP A 47 8.80 -6.84 -1.58
N ILE A 48 10.01 -7.08 -2.11
CA ILE A 48 10.21 -7.99 -3.24
C ILE A 48 10.19 -9.46 -2.81
N HIS A 49 10.44 -9.74 -1.53
CA HIS A 49 10.30 -11.05 -0.89
C HIS A 49 10.85 -12.22 -1.73
N ILE A 50 12.10 -12.17 -2.12
CA ILE A 50 12.73 -13.23 -2.90
C ILE A 50 12.89 -14.48 -2.05
N THR A 51 12.31 -15.59 -2.52
CA THR A 51 12.39 -16.91 -1.87
C THR A 51 13.52 -17.77 -2.42
N ASP A 52 13.77 -17.68 -3.70
CA ASP A 52 14.75 -18.49 -4.44
C ASP A 52 15.13 -17.83 -5.77
N TRP A 53 15.96 -18.51 -6.57
CA TRP A 53 16.40 -17.97 -7.86
C TRP A 53 15.23 -17.79 -8.86
N ALA A 54 14.27 -18.72 -8.89
CA ALA A 54 13.13 -18.61 -9.82
C ALA A 54 12.24 -17.39 -9.47
N ALA A 55 12.10 -17.08 -8.18
CA ALA A 55 11.37 -15.91 -7.71
C ALA A 55 12.01 -14.57 -8.12
N THR A 56 13.24 -14.57 -8.64
CA THR A 56 13.90 -13.34 -9.12
C THR A 56 13.42 -12.88 -10.50
N GLU A 57 12.78 -13.72 -11.31
CA GLU A 57 12.40 -13.37 -12.68
C GLU A 57 11.47 -12.13 -12.75
N PRO A 58 10.43 -12.00 -11.92
CA PRO A 58 9.64 -10.76 -11.85
C PRO A 58 10.48 -9.52 -11.52
N PHE A 59 11.36 -9.64 -10.55
CA PHE A 59 12.24 -8.55 -10.15
C PHE A 59 13.18 -8.13 -11.29
N LYS A 60 13.85 -9.11 -11.94
CA LYS A 60 14.70 -8.84 -13.11
C LYS A 60 13.92 -8.20 -14.27
N ALA A 61 12.70 -8.65 -14.52
CA ALA A 61 11.86 -8.06 -15.57
C ALA A 61 11.60 -6.56 -15.30
N VAL A 62 11.27 -6.21 -14.05
CA VAL A 62 11.05 -4.81 -13.66
C VAL A 62 12.35 -4.00 -13.70
N LEU A 63 13.48 -4.56 -13.27
CA LEU A 63 14.79 -3.91 -13.40
C LEU A 63 15.13 -3.60 -14.86
N ARG A 64 14.85 -4.52 -15.80
CA ARG A 64 15.04 -4.29 -17.25
C ARG A 64 14.11 -3.21 -17.80
N GLU A 65 12.88 -3.09 -17.27
CA GLU A 65 11.96 -2.01 -17.63
C GLU A 65 12.50 -0.66 -17.15
N PHE A 66 13.02 -0.58 -15.90
CA PHE A 66 13.70 0.60 -15.39
C PHE A 66 14.95 0.96 -16.18
N ASP A 67 15.76 -0.01 -16.55
CA ASP A 67 16.94 0.19 -17.41
C ASP A 67 16.53 0.76 -18.77
N SER A 68 15.52 0.17 -19.40
CA SER A 68 15.00 0.62 -20.69
C SER A 68 14.46 2.03 -20.65
N TRP A 69 13.85 2.43 -19.52
CA TRP A 69 13.35 3.77 -19.30
C TRP A 69 14.47 4.78 -18.98
N GLY A 70 15.69 4.33 -18.67
CA GLY A 70 16.84 5.16 -18.37
C GLY A 70 16.88 5.63 -16.91
N ALA A 71 16.58 4.75 -15.96
CA ALA A 71 16.69 5.06 -14.53
C ALA A 71 18.13 5.37 -14.13
N ASP A 72 18.34 6.40 -13.33
CA ASP A 72 19.62 6.79 -12.72
C ASP A 72 19.89 6.01 -11.42
N GLY A 73 18.87 5.41 -10.84
CA GLY A 73 18.95 4.58 -9.65
C GLY A 73 17.69 3.75 -9.44
N VAL A 74 17.82 2.68 -8.68
CA VAL A 74 16.69 1.86 -8.24
C VAL A 74 16.68 1.76 -6.73
N MET A 75 15.56 2.17 -6.13
CA MET A 75 15.30 2.08 -4.70
C MET A 75 14.43 0.85 -4.42
N VAL A 76 14.80 0.07 -3.40
CA VAL A 76 13.93 -0.96 -2.84
C VAL A 76 13.82 -0.72 -1.33
N CYS A 77 12.62 -0.37 -0.89
CA CYS A 77 12.34 0.06 0.48
C CYS A 77 12.25 -1.10 1.48
N GLY A 78 13.22 -2.03 1.42
CA GLY A 78 13.33 -3.17 2.32
C GLY A 78 12.58 -4.41 1.88
N ASP A 79 12.67 -5.46 2.71
CA ASP A 79 12.12 -6.79 2.49
C ASP A 79 12.58 -7.39 1.14
N LEU A 80 13.91 -7.48 1.02
CA LEU A 80 14.58 -8.05 -0.15
C LEU A 80 14.41 -9.57 -0.17
N ALA A 81 14.75 -10.20 0.97
CA ALA A 81 14.60 -11.63 1.21
C ALA A 81 13.32 -11.92 2.00
N ASP A 82 12.64 -13.03 1.70
CA ASP A 82 11.38 -13.37 2.37
C ASP A 82 11.57 -13.92 3.79
N TYR A 83 12.67 -14.65 4.02
CA TYR A 83 12.92 -15.34 5.30
C TYR A 83 14.20 -14.89 6.02
N GLY A 84 14.90 -13.87 5.51
CA GLY A 84 16.13 -13.38 6.12
C GLY A 84 17.25 -14.43 6.14
N VAL A 85 17.43 -15.14 5.04
CA VAL A 85 18.52 -16.11 4.85
C VAL A 85 19.47 -15.68 3.74
N VAL A 86 20.76 -15.96 3.94
CA VAL A 86 21.84 -15.55 3.03
C VAL A 86 21.59 -15.95 1.57
N PRO A 87 21.17 -17.20 1.24
CA PRO A 87 20.95 -17.59 -0.16
C PRO A 87 19.89 -16.75 -0.87
N GLN A 88 18.87 -16.25 -0.16
CA GLN A 88 17.86 -15.38 -0.76
C GLN A 88 18.44 -14.01 -1.10
N LEU A 89 19.23 -13.42 -0.21
CA LEU A 89 19.90 -12.15 -0.48
C LEU A 89 20.94 -12.28 -1.59
N GLU A 90 21.65 -13.41 -1.68
CA GLU A 90 22.55 -13.72 -2.80
C GLU A 90 21.79 -13.79 -4.13
N CYS A 91 20.56 -14.35 -4.15
CA CYS A 91 19.69 -14.32 -5.32
C CYS A 91 19.33 -12.88 -5.73
N VAL A 92 18.98 -12.02 -4.78
CA VAL A 92 18.69 -10.59 -5.05
C VAL A 92 19.88 -9.90 -5.67
N ALA A 93 21.06 -10.04 -5.06
CA ALA A 93 22.28 -9.42 -5.54
C ALA A 93 22.70 -9.94 -6.93
N LYS A 94 22.60 -11.25 -7.15
CA LYS A 94 22.87 -11.85 -8.47
C LYS A 94 21.90 -11.32 -9.53
N ALA A 95 20.62 -11.20 -9.21
CA ALA A 95 19.61 -10.64 -10.12
C ALA A 95 19.89 -9.17 -10.45
N TRP A 96 20.34 -8.39 -9.47
CA TRP A 96 20.77 -7.00 -9.66
C TRP A 96 21.92 -6.92 -10.66
N PHE A 97 23.01 -7.68 -10.43
CA PHE A 97 24.20 -7.64 -11.29
C PHE A 97 24.01 -8.33 -12.66
N GLU A 98 22.99 -9.17 -12.80
CA GLU A 98 22.60 -9.70 -14.13
C GLU A 98 22.02 -8.57 -15.01
N VAL A 99 21.27 -7.65 -14.42
CA VAL A 99 20.64 -6.53 -15.16
C VAL A 99 21.54 -5.31 -15.23
N PHE A 100 22.28 -5.03 -14.16
CA PHE A 100 23.20 -3.88 -14.05
C PHE A 100 24.63 -4.35 -13.76
N PRO A 101 25.32 -4.94 -14.75
CA PRO A 101 26.73 -5.32 -14.59
C PRO A 101 27.56 -4.11 -14.15
N ASP A 102 28.36 -4.28 -13.08
CA ASP A 102 29.18 -3.23 -12.49
C ASP A 102 28.40 -1.93 -12.13
N GLY A 103 27.09 -2.06 -11.82
CA GLY A 103 26.23 -0.92 -11.52
C GLY A 103 25.93 -0.04 -12.73
N LYS A 104 25.95 -0.60 -13.94
CA LYS A 104 25.71 0.13 -15.19
C LYS A 104 24.50 -0.42 -15.94
N GLY A 105 23.71 0.47 -16.49
CA GLY A 105 22.67 0.15 -17.44
C GLY A 105 23.24 -0.23 -18.80
N ARG A 106 22.40 -0.73 -19.70
CA ARG A 106 22.77 -1.21 -21.04
C ARG A 106 23.40 -0.16 -21.94
N ASP A 107 23.18 1.13 -21.65
CA ASP A 107 23.78 2.28 -22.34
C ASP A 107 25.07 2.79 -21.68
N GLY A 108 25.55 2.06 -20.66
CA GLY A 108 26.78 2.39 -19.92
C GLY A 108 26.60 3.46 -18.82
N ARG A 109 25.39 4.03 -18.66
CA ARG A 109 25.14 5.00 -17.58
C ARG A 109 25.25 4.33 -16.21
N PRO A 110 25.74 5.03 -15.18
CA PRO A 110 25.68 4.53 -13.81
C PRO A 110 24.22 4.38 -13.35
N VAL A 111 23.91 3.27 -12.68
CA VAL A 111 22.63 3.04 -12.01
C VAL A 111 22.90 2.80 -10.53
N ALA A 112 22.46 3.72 -9.68
CA ALA A 112 22.71 3.61 -8.25
C ALA A 112 21.85 2.51 -7.62
N ASN A 113 22.49 1.65 -6.84
CA ASN A 113 21.78 0.76 -5.90
C ASN A 113 21.34 1.57 -4.68
N LEU A 114 20.01 1.72 -4.48
CA LEU A 114 19.40 2.44 -3.35
C LEU A 114 18.55 1.49 -2.50
N MET A 115 18.97 0.23 -2.39
CA MET A 115 18.33 -0.78 -1.57
C MET A 115 18.75 -0.67 -0.11
N HIS A 116 17.92 -1.18 0.77
CA HIS A 116 18.24 -1.38 2.19
C HIS A 116 17.48 -2.57 2.78
N TYR A 117 17.91 -3.06 3.92
CA TYR A 117 17.20 -4.12 4.62
C TYR A 117 15.84 -3.67 5.13
N GLY A 118 14.84 -4.57 5.05
CA GLY A 118 13.59 -4.53 5.77
C GLY A 118 13.57 -5.50 6.96
N ASP A 119 12.41 -5.71 7.54
CA ASP A 119 12.30 -6.53 8.74
C ASP A 119 12.34 -8.03 8.43
N HIS A 120 11.85 -8.48 7.28
CA HIS A 120 12.01 -9.85 6.81
C HIS A 120 13.48 -10.22 6.60
N ASP A 121 14.31 -9.32 6.12
CA ASP A 121 15.74 -9.56 5.87
C ASP A 121 16.53 -9.91 7.14
N THR A 122 16.03 -9.56 8.33
CA THR A 122 16.74 -9.68 9.58
C THR A 122 16.04 -10.59 10.60
N ARG A 123 14.88 -11.14 10.26
CA ARG A 123 14.04 -11.93 11.15
C ARG A 123 14.04 -13.44 10.86
N GLY A 124 15.02 -13.96 10.16
CA GLY A 124 15.08 -15.38 9.78
C GLY A 124 14.78 -16.33 10.94
N SER A 125 15.22 -16.00 12.16
CA SER A 125 14.93 -16.77 13.37
C SER A 125 13.45 -16.72 13.80
N THR A 126 12.70 -15.71 13.44
CA THR A 126 11.29 -15.56 13.82
C THR A 126 10.37 -16.41 12.93
N TYR A 127 10.76 -16.64 11.69
CA TYR A 127 9.99 -17.40 10.70
C TYR A 127 10.23 -18.91 10.73
N ARG A 128 11.01 -19.43 11.69
CA ARG A 128 11.33 -20.86 11.86
C ARG A 128 10.11 -21.80 11.83
N ARG A 129 8.94 -21.29 12.19
CA ARG A 129 7.72 -22.08 12.29
C ARG A 129 6.80 -21.94 11.08
N CYS A 130 7.16 -21.15 10.09
CA CYS A 130 6.32 -21.02 8.91
C CYS A 130 6.53 -22.19 7.96
N LYS A 131 5.43 -22.72 7.40
CA LYS A 131 5.45 -23.88 6.51
C LYS A 131 6.40 -23.75 5.29
N PRO A 132 6.52 -22.58 4.64
CA PRO A 132 7.49 -22.41 3.55
C PRO A 132 8.94 -22.51 3.99
N CYS A 133 9.32 -21.96 5.15
CA CYS A 133 10.67 -22.11 5.69
C CYS A 133 11.02 -23.57 5.98
N VAL A 134 10.09 -24.35 6.51
CA VAL A 134 10.26 -25.78 6.77
C VAL A 134 10.43 -26.57 5.46
N LYS A 135 9.73 -26.19 4.39
CA LYS A 135 9.92 -26.82 3.06
C LYS A 135 11.30 -26.51 2.47
N MET A 136 11.78 -25.28 2.62
CA MET A 136 13.07 -24.84 2.07
C MET A 136 14.25 -25.37 2.88
N PHE A 137 14.12 -25.42 4.20
CA PHE A 137 15.13 -25.89 5.14
C PHE A 137 14.50 -26.89 6.12
N PRO A 138 14.33 -28.17 5.72
CA PRO A 138 13.71 -29.18 6.56
C PRO A 138 14.53 -29.45 7.83
N ASP A 139 15.84 -29.19 7.78
CA ASP A 139 16.73 -29.28 8.93
C ASP A 139 16.91 -27.90 9.58
N GLU A 140 16.51 -27.79 10.86
CA GLU A 140 16.65 -26.57 11.66
C GLU A 140 18.11 -26.15 11.84
N GLU A 141 19.03 -27.10 11.95
CA GLU A 141 20.47 -26.81 12.12
C GLU A 141 21.06 -26.25 10.82
N GLU A 142 20.64 -26.74 9.67
CA GLU A 142 21.05 -26.17 8.38
C GLU A 142 20.48 -24.76 8.20
N MET A 143 19.22 -24.52 8.59
CA MET A 143 18.63 -23.19 8.55
C MET A 143 19.38 -22.20 9.45
N LYS A 144 19.80 -22.63 10.66
CA LYS A 144 20.57 -21.78 11.58
C LYS A 144 21.91 -21.31 11.01
N LYS A 145 22.51 -22.08 10.08
CA LYS A 145 23.78 -21.72 9.44
C LYS A 145 23.65 -20.60 8.42
N VAL A 146 22.46 -20.45 7.84
CA VAL A 146 22.20 -19.52 6.72
C VAL A 146 21.37 -18.30 7.11
N ILE A 147 20.88 -18.21 8.36
CA ILE A 147 20.12 -17.03 8.86
C ILE A 147 21.03 -15.80 8.87
N ILE A 148 20.50 -14.69 8.37
CA ILE A 148 21.16 -13.38 8.50
C ILE A 148 21.03 -12.90 9.97
N ARG A 149 22.13 -12.97 10.68
CA ARG A 149 22.21 -12.51 12.07
C ARG A 149 22.58 -11.04 12.12
N LEU A 150 22.20 -10.38 13.21
CA LEU A 150 22.48 -8.95 13.42
C LEU A 150 23.96 -8.59 13.23
N ASN A 151 24.86 -9.40 13.76
CA ASN A 151 26.31 -9.14 13.70
C ASN A 151 26.92 -9.44 12.33
N ASP A 152 26.27 -10.25 11.49
CA ASP A 152 26.81 -10.70 10.21
C ASP A 152 26.30 -9.84 9.05
N ARG A 153 25.31 -8.98 9.27
CA ARG A 153 24.64 -8.18 8.24
C ARG A 153 25.61 -7.37 7.38
N LYS A 154 26.60 -6.74 8.03
CA LYS A 154 27.62 -5.96 7.34
C LYS A 154 28.39 -6.82 6.35
N ALA A 155 28.99 -7.92 6.82
CA ALA A 155 29.79 -8.80 5.98
C ALA A 155 28.98 -9.43 4.84
N ILE A 156 27.72 -9.81 5.12
CA ILE A 156 26.80 -10.37 4.12
C ILE A 156 26.46 -9.33 3.05
N TRP A 157 26.11 -8.10 3.45
CA TRP A 157 25.81 -7.03 2.53
C TRP A 157 26.99 -6.71 1.61
N GLU A 158 28.17 -6.48 2.21
CA GLU A 158 29.39 -6.15 1.49
C GLU A 158 29.79 -7.25 0.49
N LYS A 159 29.62 -8.52 0.88
CA LYS A 159 29.81 -9.66 -0.02
C LYS A 159 28.80 -9.67 -1.17
N CYS A 160 27.51 -9.51 -0.87
CA CYS A 160 26.42 -9.60 -1.84
C CYS A 160 26.41 -8.41 -2.81
N PHE A 161 26.41 -7.18 -2.29
CA PHE A 161 26.24 -5.98 -3.11
C PHE A 161 27.54 -5.28 -3.49
N ARG A 162 28.70 -5.75 -3.02
CA ARG A 162 30.04 -5.21 -3.35
C ARG A 162 30.18 -3.72 -2.98
N GLU A 163 29.50 -3.29 -1.93
CA GLU A 163 29.52 -1.91 -1.44
C GLU A 163 29.56 -1.87 0.09
N PRO A 164 30.16 -0.83 0.69
CA PRO A 164 30.20 -0.68 2.15
C PRO A 164 28.79 -0.64 2.76
N TRP A 165 28.64 -1.26 3.92
CA TRP A 165 27.41 -1.22 4.70
C TRP A 165 27.58 -0.39 5.97
N ALA A 166 26.56 0.39 6.29
CA ALA A 166 26.35 1.03 7.59
C ALA A 166 24.84 1.04 7.90
N PRO A 167 24.43 1.15 9.18
CA PRO A 167 23.01 1.24 9.54
C PRO A 167 22.26 2.36 8.81
N ILE A 168 22.96 3.47 8.54
CA ILE A 168 22.47 4.61 7.75
C ILE A 168 23.53 4.92 6.70
N VAL A 169 23.10 4.99 5.45
CA VAL A 169 23.98 5.23 4.30
C VAL A 169 23.55 6.51 3.59
N HIS A 170 24.52 7.33 3.23
CA HIS A 170 24.34 8.49 2.36
C HIS A 170 24.90 8.19 0.98
N LYS A 171 24.06 8.41 -0.04
CA LYS A 171 24.47 8.35 -1.46
C LYS A 171 24.08 9.62 -2.18
N ARG A 172 24.79 9.94 -3.25
CA ARG A 172 24.49 11.09 -4.10
C ARG A 172 24.30 10.65 -5.53
N VAL A 173 23.11 10.92 -6.11
CA VAL A 173 22.74 10.54 -7.48
C VAL A 173 22.28 11.79 -8.22
N LYS A 174 22.91 12.14 -9.34
CA LYS A 174 22.59 13.35 -10.13
C LYS A 174 22.52 14.64 -9.28
N GLY A 175 23.31 14.71 -8.22
CA GLY A 175 23.36 15.86 -7.31
C GLY A 175 22.26 15.91 -6.25
N TYR A 176 21.38 14.91 -6.17
CA TYR A 176 20.42 14.73 -5.09
C TYR A 176 20.98 13.83 -4.01
N ASP A 177 20.67 14.15 -2.76
CA ASP A 177 21.10 13.40 -1.58
C ASP A 177 20.07 12.33 -1.24
N PHE A 178 20.54 11.11 -0.98
CA PHE A 178 19.76 9.95 -0.55
C PHE A 178 20.28 9.48 0.80
N VAL A 179 19.41 9.39 1.78
CA VAL A 179 19.69 8.82 3.10
C VAL A 179 18.89 7.55 3.24
N LEU A 180 19.57 6.41 3.33
CA LEU A 180 18.96 5.09 3.40
C LEU A 180 19.15 4.53 4.81
N SER A 181 18.07 4.18 5.48
CA SER A 181 18.09 3.59 6.82
C SER A 181 17.78 2.09 6.73
N HIS A 182 18.79 1.26 6.95
CA HIS A 182 18.58 -0.18 7.08
C HIS A 182 17.75 -0.49 8.32
N PHE A 183 16.90 -1.53 8.23
CA PHE A 183 16.19 -2.01 9.39
C PHE A 183 17.15 -2.68 10.38
N THR A 184 17.21 -2.16 11.61
CA THR A 184 18.21 -2.55 12.61
C THR A 184 17.59 -2.92 13.98
N GLN A 185 16.30 -3.32 13.99
CA GLN A 185 15.64 -3.75 15.23
C GLN A 185 16.40 -4.88 15.90
N GLY A 186 16.47 -4.83 17.21
CA GLY A 186 17.19 -5.80 18.04
C GLY A 186 18.67 -5.45 18.28
N GLU A 187 19.20 -4.39 17.67
CA GLU A 187 20.50 -3.83 18.03
C GLU A 187 20.41 -3.07 19.35
N LYS A 188 21.49 -3.08 20.12
CA LYS A 188 21.57 -2.31 21.37
C LYS A 188 21.25 -0.83 21.11
N GLY A 189 20.26 -0.32 21.81
CA GLY A 189 19.75 1.04 21.62
C GLY A 189 18.73 1.21 20.47
N ASN A 190 18.34 0.10 19.81
CA ASN A 190 17.30 0.09 18.78
C ASN A 190 16.36 -1.14 18.90
N GLU A 191 16.01 -1.50 20.11
CA GLU A 191 15.19 -2.67 20.42
C GLU A 191 13.77 -2.55 19.83
N ARG A 192 13.31 -1.32 19.59
CA ARG A 192 12.00 -1.03 18.99
C ARG A 192 12.02 -0.85 17.47
N GLY A 193 13.19 -0.93 16.84
CA GLY A 193 13.35 -0.66 15.42
C GLY A 193 13.32 0.82 15.07
N ASP A 194 13.56 1.66 16.04
CA ASP A 194 13.58 3.11 15.92
C ASP A 194 15.00 3.60 15.64
N ASN A 195 15.25 4.04 14.43
CA ASN A 195 16.58 4.51 14.00
C ASN A 195 16.87 5.97 14.39
N THR A 196 15.98 6.65 15.10
CA THR A 196 16.06 8.10 15.32
C THR A 196 17.35 8.56 15.97
N PRO A 197 17.85 7.97 17.07
CA PRO A 197 19.07 8.47 17.70
C PRO A 197 20.26 8.46 16.74
N GLY A 198 20.38 7.42 15.95
CA GLY A 198 21.42 7.30 14.93
C GLY A 198 21.19 8.24 13.76
N LEU A 199 19.96 8.35 13.28
CA LEU A 199 19.57 9.15 12.11
C LEU A 199 19.79 10.63 12.38
N GLU A 200 19.35 11.16 13.51
CA GLU A 200 19.53 12.57 13.85
C GLU A 200 21.00 12.98 13.87
N LYS A 201 21.84 12.20 14.55
CA LYS A 201 23.29 12.43 14.61
C LYS A 201 23.91 12.35 13.22
N PHE A 202 23.50 11.38 12.40
CA PHE A 202 24.01 11.18 11.06
C PHE A 202 23.66 12.38 10.17
N MET A 203 22.38 12.77 10.16
CA MET A 203 21.91 13.89 9.34
C MET A 203 22.48 15.23 9.75
N ALA A 204 22.72 15.45 11.04
CA ALA A 204 23.38 16.67 11.53
C ALA A 204 24.81 16.82 10.98
N GLY A 205 25.45 15.70 10.62
CA GLY A 205 26.75 15.69 9.95
C GLY A 205 26.71 15.95 8.45
N LEU A 206 25.52 15.90 7.82
CA LEU A 206 25.36 16.14 6.39
C LEU A 206 25.14 17.63 6.10
N LYS A 207 25.76 18.13 5.03
CA LYS A 207 25.54 19.49 4.53
C LYS A 207 24.41 19.48 3.50
N LEU A 208 23.17 19.23 3.93
CA LEU A 208 21.99 19.24 3.06
C LEU A 208 21.60 20.69 2.74
N ASP A 209 21.23 20.96 1.47
CA ASP A 209 20.65 22.25 1.09
C ASP A 209 19.16 22.30 1.51
N PRO A 210 18.75 23.17 2.44
CA PRO A 210 17.36 23.22 2.92
C PRO A 210 16.36 23.67 1.85
N ARG A 211 16.83 24.23 0.73
CA ARG A 211 15.98 24.68 -0.39
C ARG A 211 15.75 23.60 -1.44
N ARG A 212 16.48 22.48 -1.36
CA ARG A 212 16.35 21.37 -2.30
C ARG A 212 15.75 20.16 -1.61
N PRO A 213 14.92 19.38 -2.30
CA PRO A 213 14.49 18.10 -1.75
C PRO A 213 15.70 17.16 -1.63
N PHE A 214 15.70 16.36 -0.58
CA PHE A 214 16.51 15.17 -0.48
C PHE A 214 15.60 13.97 -0.21
N PHE A 215 16.10 12.77 -0.46
CA PHE A 215 15.33 11.55 -0.38
C PHE A 215 15.76 10.73 0.83
N HIS A 216 14.78 10.30 1.62
CA HIS A 216 15.01 9.32 2.68
C HIS A 216 14.25 8.04 2.36
N SER A 217 14.83 6.88 2.67
CA SER A 217 14.14 5.60 2.58
C SER A 217 14.39 4.78 3.82
N GLN A 218 13.31 4.24 4.38
CA GLN A 218 13.30 3.23 5.43
C GLN A 218 12.21 2.20 5.14
N HIS A 219 12.25 1.04 5.78
CA HIS A 219 11.26 0.01 5.52
C HIS A 219 9.92 0.32 6.16
N ARG A 220 9.89 0.62 7.45
CA ARG A 220 8.64 0.88 8.17
C ARG A 220 8.00 2.21 7.80
N VAL A 221 6.67 2.21 7.85
CA VAL A 221 5.84 3.39 7.58
C VAL A 221 6.08 4.47 8.64
N TYR A 222 6.12 5.73 8.21
CA TYR A 222 6.20 6.88 9.12
C TYR A 222 4.84 7.10 9.79
N ARG A 223 4.83 7.18 11.11
CA ARG A 223 3.59 7.29 11.89
C ARG A 223 2.73 8.46 11.45
N ASN A 224 1.42 8.18 11.30
CA ASN A 224 0.40 9.17 10.93
C ASN A 224 0.66 9.85 9.56
N THR A 225 1.25 9.15 8.63
CA THR A 225 1.48 9.61 7.26
C THR A 225 0.74 8.75 6.24
N ALA A 226 1.37 8.38 5.13
CA ALA A 226 0.76 7.59 4.07
C ALA A 226 0.30 6.21 4.59
N CYS A 227 -0.95 5.85 4.41
CA CYS A 227 -1.58 4.55 4.69
C CYS A 227 -1.20 3.88 6.03
N GLY A 228 -0.64 4.64 6.96
CA GLY A 228 0.18 4.17 8.06
C GLY A 228 -0.44 3.22 9.06
N PRO A 229 -1.51 3.54 9.80
CA PRO A 229 -1.68 2.89 11.09
C PRO A 229 -2.41 1.54 11.06
N TYR A 230 -2.78 0.99 9.91
CA TYR A 230 -3.79 -0.08 9.88
C TYR A 230 -3.25 -1.45 9.45
N VAL A 231 -2.09 -1.53 8.85
CA VAL A 231 -1.48 -2.79 8.44
C VAL A 231 -0.28 -3.06 9.32
N TRP A 232 -0.23 -4.24 9.93
CA TRP A 232 0.83 -4.73 10.79
C TRP A 232 1.08 -3.95 12.10
N GLY A 233 0.48 -2.76 12.29
CA GLY A 233 0.58 -1.97 13.54
C GLY A 233 1.99 -1.53 13.90
N GLN A 234 2.88 -1.41 12.92
CA GLN A 234 4.30 -1.17 13.13
C GLN A 234 4.74 0.10 12.43
N GLU A 235 4.63 1.20 13.10
CA GLU A 235 5.03 2.50 12.62
C GLU A 235 6.29 2.97 13.33
N ASP A 236 7.19 3.59 12.56
CA ASP A 236 8.28 4.37 13.12
C ASP A 236 7.81 5.81 13.38
N GLY A 237 7.64 6.16 14.67
CA GLY A 237 7.22 7.50 15.07
C GLY A 237 8.33 8.51 15.11
N SER A 238 9.56 8.10 15.23
CA SER A 238 10.66 8.97 15.59
C SER A 238 11.36 9.59 14.38
N SER A 239 11.56 8.87 13.29
CA SER A 239 12.05 9.46 12.04
C SER A 239 11.09 10.52 11.52
N GLY A 240 9.77 10.25 11.56
CA GLY A 240 8.75 11.22 11.16
C GLY A 240 8.76 12.49 12.04
N ALA A 241 8.94 12.36 13.34
CA ALA A 241 9.06 13.49 14.26
C ALA A 241 10.33 14.32 13.98
N LEU A 242 11.45 13.67 13.71
CA LEU A 242 12.69 14.32 13.32
C LEU A 242 12.53 15.15 12.04
N PHE A 243 11.90 14.56 11.01
CA PHE A 243 11.69 15.25 9.73
C PHE A 243 10.75 16.43 9.89
N ALA A 244 9.65 16.25 10.60
CA ALA A 244 8.70 17.32 10.88
C ALA A 244 9.34 18.52 11.59
N ALA A 245 10.27 18.25 12.52
CA ALA A 245 10.92 19.29 13.31
C ALA A 245 12.09 19.99 12.58
N LYS A 246 12.88 19.24 11.80
CA LYS A 246 14.18 19.75 11.29
C LYS A 246 14.37 19.65 9.78
N TYR A 247 13.65 18.78 9.08
CA TYR A 247 13.90 18.48 7.67
C TYR A 247 12.60 18.43 6.84
N PRO A 248 11.81 19.53 6.79
CA PRO A 248 10.51 19.53 6.12
C PRO A 248 10.60 19.35 4.59
N ASN A 249 11.80 19.52 4.01
CA ASN A 249 12.08 19.32 2.59
C ASN A 249 12.39 17.86 2.21
N VAL A 250 12.32 16.91 3.15
CA VAL A 250 12.49 15.49 2.85
C VAL A 250 11.33 14.94 2.02
N ILE A 251 11.67 14.08 1.08
CA ILE A 251 10.74 13.15 0.43
C ILE A 251 11.08 11.76 0.94
N ALA A 252 10.21 11.22 1.79
CA ALA A 252 10.47 10.02 2.56
C ALA A 252 9.68 8.83 1.99
N PHE A 253 10.38 7.79 1.55
CA PHE A 253 9.81 6.55 1.04
C PHE A 253 9.81 5.46 2.11
N CYS A 254 8.76 4.66 2.15
CA CYS A 254 8.65 3.49 3.02
C CYS A 254 7.92 2.35 2.30
N GLY A 255 8.07 1.13 2.81
CA GLY A 255 7.36 -0.06 2.37
C GLY A 255 6.54 -0.66 3.50
N HIS A 256 6.64 -2.00 3.69
CA HIS A 256 6.09 -2.75 4.80
C HIS A 256 4.56 -2.89 4.85
N ALA A 257 3.83 -1.85 4.48
CA ALA A 257 2.37 -1.87 4.57
C ALA A 257 1.70 -2.62 3.41
N HIS A 258 2.44 -2.90 2.32
CA HIS A 258 1.94 -3.59 1.13
C HIS A 258 0.65 -3.01 0.56
N GLN A 259 0.42 -1.71 0.73
CA GLN A 259 -0.77 -1.07 0.20
C GLN A 259 -0.74 -1.04 -1.33
N CYS A 260 -1.90 -1.26 -1.93
CA CYS A 260 -2.02 -1.13 -3.37
C CYS A 260 -1.91 0.33 -3.80
N ALA A 261 -1.10 0.61 -4.81
CA ALA A 261 -0.92 1.95 -5.35
C ALA A 261 -2.16 2.55 -6.05
N VAL A 262 -3.26 1.83 -6.12
CA VAL A 262 -4.59 2.40 -6.46
C VAL A 262 -5.05 3.37 -5.37
N ASN A 263 -4.65 3.14 -4.12
CA ASN A 263 -5.00 3.99 -3.00
C ASN A 263 -4.19 5.29 -3.04
N ASP A 264 -4.85 6.41 -3.32
CA ASP A 264 -4.21 7.74 -3.35
C ASP A 264 -3.65 8.18 -1.99
N GLN A 265 -4.01 7.51 -0.89
CA GLN A 265 -3.44 7.76 0.44
C GLN A 265 -2.02 7.21 0.60
N CYS A 266 -1.48 6.48 -0.40
CA CYS A 266 -0.06 6.13 -0.44
C CYS A 266 0.88 7.36 -0.54
N VAL A 267 0.34 8.54 -0.86
CA VAL A 267 1.05 9.82 -0.78
C VAL A 267 0.43 10.70 0.29
N TRP A 268 1.28 11.26 1.14
CA TRP A 268 0.89 12.20 2.16
C TRP A 268 1.84 13.40 2.20
N GLN A 269 1.28 14.61 2.29
CA GLN A 269 2.02 15.84 2.57
C GLN A 269 1.46 16.50 3.83
N GLY A 270 2.26 16.55 4.84
CA GLY A 270 2.00 17.24 6.09
C GLY A 270 3.18 18.15 6.45
N ALA A 271 3.85 17.88 7.55
CA ALA A 271 5.08 18.58 7.93
C ALA A 271 6.26 18.27 6.98
N PHE A 272 6.18 17.14 6.28
CA PHE A 272 7.10 16.71 5.22
C PHE A 272 6.30 15.89 4.18
N THR A 273 6.96 15.32 3.18
CA THR A 273 6.31 14.41 2.21
C THR A 273 6.65 12.96 2.51
N ALA A 274 5.64 12.10 2.66
CA ALA A 274 5.82 10.66 2.80
C ALA A 274 5.12 9.90 1.67
N ILE A 275 5.75 8.82 1.19
CA ILE A 275 5.25 7.98 0.11
C ILE A 275 5.43 6.53 0.53
N GLU A 276 4.32 5.83 0.62
CA GLU A 276 4.33 4.37 0.79
C GLU A 276 4.49 3.72 -0.57
N VAL A 277 5.40 2.77 -0.66
CA VAL A 277 5.76 2.04 -1.86
C VAL A 277 5.09 0.67 -1.83
N PRO A 278 4.32 0.31 -2.86
CA PRO A 278 3.62 -0.97 -2.89
C PRO A 278 4.60 -2.13 -3.05
N SER A 279 4.14 -3.31 -2.67
CA SER A 279 4.93 -4.53 -2.80
C SER A 279 5.04 -5.00 -4.26
N LEU A 280 6.22 -5.49 -4.62
CA LEU A 280 6.43 -6.21 -5.87
C LEU A 280 5.92 -7.67 -5.80
N ARG A 281 5.58 -8.16 -4.61
CA ARG A 281 5.20 -9.57 -4.40
C ARG A 281 3.69 -9.74 -4.22
N TYR A 282 3.08 -8.97 -3.33
CA TYR A 282 1.65 -9.02 -3.04
C TYR A 282 1.17 -7.75 -2.34
N CYS A 283 -0.05 -7.33 -2.62
CA CYS A 283 -0.69 -6.24 -1.90
C CYS A 283 -1.62 -6.77 -0.82
N VAL A 284 -1.76 -5.99 0.25
CA VAL A 284 -2.64 -6.29 1.39
C VAL A 284 -3.85 -5.37 1.36
N THR A 285 -5.01 -5.92 1.69
CA THR A 285 -6.23 -5.15 1.86
C THR A 285 -6.49 -4.90 3.34
N LEU A 286 -6.94 -3.69 3.69
CA LEU A 286 -7.25 -3.33 5.07
C LEU A 286 -8.40 -4.16 5.63
N GLY A 287 -8.39 -4.41 6.93
CA GLY A 287 -9.49 -5.04 7.64
C GLY A 287 -10.78 -4.21 7.64
N GLY A 288 -11.87 -4.81 8.10
CA GLY A 288 -13.18 -4.17 8.20
C GLY A 288 -13.96 -4.09 6.88
N ARG A 289 -13.47 -4.76 5.81
CA ARG A 289 -14.20 -5.00 4.56
C ARG A 289 -14.49 -6.48 4.45
N GLU A 290 -15.56 -6.85 3.75
CA GLU A 290 -15.97 -8.25 3.63
C GLU A 290 -14.92 -9.13 2.95
N ASN A 291 -14.12 -8.56 2.07
CA ASN A 291 -12.98 -9.19 1.40
C ASN A 291 -11.62 -8.60 1.79
N GLY A 292 -11.54 -7.93 2.95
CA GLY A 292 -10.29 -7.39 3.50
C GLY A 292 -9.45 -8.44 4.23
N PHE A 293 -8.23 -8.08 4.59
CA PHE A 293 -7.29 -8.96 5.30
C PHE A 293 -7.78 -9.45 6.67
N SER A 294 -8.51 -8.61 7.39
CA SER A 294 -9.07 -8.95 8.69
C SER A 294 -10.58 -8.81 8.66
N LEU A 295 -11.27 -9.87 8.98
CA LEU A 295 -12.70 -9.90 9.22
C LEU A 295 -12.97 -9.80 10.71
N PHE A 296 -14.06 -9.10 11.05
CA PHE A 296 -14.68 -9.26 12.35
C PHE A 296 -15.70 -10.38 12.25
N ASP A 297 -15.40 -11.49 12.91
CA ASP A 297 -16.35 -12.58 13.06
C ASP A 297 -17.47 -12.15 14.01
N ARG A 298 -18.70 -12.14 13.52
CA ARG A 298 -19.86 -11.63 14.25
C ARG A 298 -20.41 -12.60 15.29
N GLU A 299 -20.21 -13.89 15.09
CA GLU A 299 -20.65 -14.93 16.01
C GLU A 299 -19.69 -15.02 17.20
N THR A 300 -18.41 -15.11 16.94
CA THR A 300 -17.38 -15.22 17.99
C THR A 300 -16.93 -13.86 18.51
N ARG A 301 -17.24 -12.77 17.84
CA ARG A 301 -16.76 -11.39 18.11
C ARG A 301 -15.24 -11.25 18.10
N HIS A 302 -14.55 -12.14 17.43
CA HIS A 302 -13.11 -12.08 17.27
C HIS A 302 -12.72 -11.51 15.89
N ILE A 303 -11.54 -10.92 15.82
CA ILE A 303 -10.94 -10.54 14.55
C ILE A 303 -10.29 -11.79 13.96
N VAL A 304 -10.84 -12.24 12.84
CA VAL A 304 -10.28 -13.33 12.05
C VAL A 304 -9.39 -12.72 10.98
N ARG A 305 -8.11 -13.05 11.00
CA ARG A 305 -7.17 -12.67 9.94
C ARG A 305 -7.26 -13.72 8.84
N THR A 306 -7.80 -13.32 7.71
CA THR A 306 -7.87 -14.17 6.53
C THR A 306 -7.27 -13.44 5.33
N MET A 307 -6.58 -14.17 4.48
CA MET A 307 -6.12 -13.72 3.18
C MET A 307 -6.63 -14.68 2.08
N PRO A 308 -7.95 -14.94 1.99
CA PRO A 308 -8.48 -16.03 1.18
C PRO A 308 -8.20 -15.85 -0.31
N GLU A 309 -8.11 -14.62 -0.77
CA GLU A 309 -7.86 -14.31 -2.18
C GLU A 309 -6.36 -14.15 -2.49
N MET A 310 -5.53 -14.16 -1.47
CA MET A 310 -4.07 -14.20 -1.63
C MET A 310 -3.53 -15.64 -1.63
N GLY A 311 -4.43 -16.64 -1.64
CA GLY A 311 -4.04 -18.05 -1.74
C GLY A 311 -2.97 -18.41 -0.72
N VAL A 312 -3.33 -18.48 0.55
CA VAL A 312 -2.43 -19.00 1.58
C VAL A 312 -2.13 -20.46 1.24
N GLY A 313 -1.10 -20.68 0.45
CA GLY A 313 -0.69 -22.03 0.09
C GLY A 313 0.34 -22.13 -0.99
N GLU A 314 0.18 -21.48 -2.12
CA GLU A 314 1.11 -21.63 -3.24
C GLU A 314 1.26 -20.31 -4.01
N GLY A 315 2.29 -19.56 -3.62
CA GLY A 315 2.81 -18.46 -4.43
C GLY A 315 2.04 -17.14 -4.32
N TYR A 316 2.50 -16.27 -3.49
CA TYR A 316 2.11 -14.85 -3.38
C TYR A 316 2.41 -14.03 -4.65
N ASP A 317 2.13 -14.52 -5.85
CA ASP A 317 2.48 -13.86 -7.11
C ASP A 317 1.25 -13.21 -7.76
N PHE A 318 0.51 -12.39 -6.99
CA PHE A 318 -0.72 -11.81 -7.50
C PHE A 318 -0.52 -10.47 -8.16
N THR A 319 0.42 -9.67 -7.68
CA THR A 319 0.63 -8.30 -8.12
C THR A 319 2.11 -7.99 -8.19
N ARG A 320 2.47 -7.01 -9.01
CA ARG A 320 3.84 -6.53 -9.15
C ARG A 320 3.81 -5.03 -9.30
N GLN A 321 3.70 -4.34 -8.17
CA GLN A 321 3.52 -2.90 -8.19
C GLN A 321 4.79 -2.14 -7.82
N GLY A 322 4.88 -0.91 -8.31
CA GLY A 322 5.98 -0.01 -8.06
C GLY A 322 5.80 1.30 -8.80
N TYR A 323 6.84 2.12 -8.75
CA TYR A 323 6.79 3.49 -9.27
C TYR A 323 7.92 3.79 -10.24
N PHE A 324 7.58 4.55 -11.28
CA PHE A 324 8.53 5.35 -12.03
C PHE A 324 8.49 6.78 -11.49
N VAL A 325 9.60 7.26 -10.97
CA VAL A 325 9.70 8.59 -10.38
C VAL A 325 10.58 9.47 -11.25
N THR A 326 10.02 10.57 -11.74
CA THR A 326 10.74 11.59 -12.51
C THR A 326 10.81 12.87 -11.72
N VAL A 327 12.01 13.39 -11.48
CA VAL A 327 12.25 14.62 -10.74
C VAL A 327 12.53 15.75 -11.71
N TYR A 328 11.85 16.88 -11.52
CA TYR A 328 11.99 18.14 -12.21
C TYR A 328 12.49 19.23 -11.26
N ASP A 329 12.59 20.47 -11.73
CA ASP A 329 13.09 21.58 -10.89
C ASP A 329 12.15 21.94 -9.73
N ASN A 330 10.84 21.75 -9.93
CA ASN A 330 9.81 22.21 -9.00
C ASN A 330 8.89 21.11 -8.49
N CYS A 331 9.02 19.90 -9.00
CA CYS A 331 8.14 18.79 -8.60
C CYS A 331 8.75 17.42 -8.91
N MET A 332 8.13 16.42 -8.38
CA MET A 332 8.35 15.02 -8.70
C MET A 332 7.06 14.44 -9.27
N VAL A 333 7.17 13.69 -10.37
CA VAL A 333 6.06 12.95 -10.97
C VAL A 333 6.23 11.47 -10.64
N VAL A 334 5.23 10.89 -10.00
CA VAL A 334 5.19 9.47 -9.63
C VAL A 334 4.15 8.77 -10.49
N ARG A 335 4.61 7.94 -11.44
CA ARG A 335 3.77 7.06 -12.24
C ARG A 335 3.62 5.73 -11.54
N ARG A 336 2.38 5.32 -11.27
CA ARG A 336 2.01 4.09 -10.59
C ARG A 336 1.84 2.96 -11.58
N ARG A 337 2.54 1.84 -11.39
CA ARG A 337 2.58 0.74 -12.35
C ARG A 337 2.25 -0.60 -11.71
N GLU A 338 1.37 -1.34 -12.35
CA GLU A 338 1.24 -2.78 -12.18
C GLU A 338 2.02 -3.48 -13.31
N PHE A 339 3.15 -4.06 -12.98
CA PHE A 339 4.09 -4.62 -13.96
C PHE A 339 3.63 -5.95 -14.55
N LYS A 340 2.90 -6.78 -13.79
CA LYS A 340 2.43 -8.09 -14.27
C LYS A 340 1.45 -7.95 -15.43
N TYR A 341 0.59 -6.95 -15.37
CA TYR A 341 -0.42 -6.68 -16.39
C TYR A 341 -0.08 -5.51 -17.31
N GLY A 342 1.01 -4.83 -17.03
CA GLY A 342 1.47 -3.73 -17.86
C GLY A 342 0.55 -2.50 -17.84
N VAL A 343 -0.18 -2.24 -16.75
CA VAL A 343 -1.18 -1.17 -16.68
C VAL A 343 -0.84 -0.09 -15.65
N SER A 344 -1.38 1.12 -15.87
CA SER A 344 -1.33 2.20 -14.89
C SER A 344 -2.37 1.95 -13.79
N LEU A 345 -2.01 2.27 -12.55
CA LEU A 345 -2.89 2.13 -11.39
C LEU A 345 -3.71 3.39 -11.07
N GLY A 346 -3.61 4.40 -11.91
CA GLY A 346 -4.35 5.66 -11.79
C GLY A 346 -3.55 6.83 -12.34
N PRO A 347 -4.07 8.07 -12.23
CA PRO A 347 -3.36 9.28 -12.62
C PRO A 347 -2.01 9.41 -11.93
N ASP A 348 -1.03 9.98 -12.62
CA ASP A 348 0.27 10.29 -12.03
C ASP A 348 0.11 11.26 -10.85
N TRP A 349 0.90 11.05 -9.79
CA TRP A 349 0.98 12.04 -8.71
C TRP A 349 2.05 13.06 -9.05
N VAL A 350 1.65 14.33 -9.14
CA VAL A 350 2.57 15.46 -9.33
C VAL A 350 2.78 16.14 -7.98
N ILE A 351 3.91 15.87 -7.35
CA ILE A 351 4.22 16.23 -5.96
C ILE A 351 5.15 17.45 -5.99
N PRO A 352 4.67 18.65 -5.63
CA PRO A 352 5.49 19.85 -5.63
C PRO A 352 6.54 19.87 -4.53
N PHE A 353 7.65 20.54 -4.78
CA PHE A 353 8.67 20.85 -3.77
C PHE A 353 9.31 22.23 -4.02
N PRO A 354 9.67 22.97 -2.96
CA PRO A 354 9.29 22.65 -1.59
C PRO A 354 7.78 22.45 -1.47
N ALA A 355 7.34 21.70 -0.45
CA ALA A 355 5.91 21.50 -0.25
C ALA A 355 5.22 22.86 -0.10
N PRO A 356 4.21 23.20 -0.92
CA PRO A 356 3.51 24.45 -0.80
C PRO A 356 2.72 24.51 0.52
N GLY A 357 2.40 25.70 0.99
CA GLY A 357 1.71 25.90 2.25
C GLY A 357 0.32 25.23 2.32
N ASP A 358 -0.35 25.07 1.17
CA ASP A 358 -1.63 24.40 1.01
C ASP A 358 -1.53 22.85 1.01
N ARG A 359 -0.31 22.30 0.88
CA ARG A 359 -0.02 20.87 0.96
C ARG A 359 -1.02 20.01 0.17
N PRO A 360 -0.95 20.00 -1.16
CA PRO A 360 -1.99 19.42 -2.03
C PRO A 360 -2.21 17.92 -1.83
N TYR A 361 -1.28 17.19 -1.20
CA TYR A 361 -1.43 15.78 -0.83
C TYR A 361 -1.77 15.55 0.65
N ALA A 362 -2.14 16.60 1.40
CA ALA A 362 -2.77 16.41 2.70
C ALA A 362 -4.16 15.78 2.53
N PHE A 363 -4.58 14.94 3.47
CA PHE A 363 -5.84 14.19 3.39
C PHE A 363 -7.04 15.09 3.09
N GLU A 364 -7.19 16.19 3.84
CA GLU A 364 -8.33 17.11 3.67
C GLU A 364 -8.30 17.89 2.35
N ALA A 365 -7.12 18.20 1.84
CA ALA A 365 -6.97 18.84 0.53
C ALA A 365 -7.39 17.87 -0.59
N ARG A 366 -6.88 16.64 -0.55
CA ARG A 366 -7.22 15.59 -1.53
C ARG A 366 -8.70 15.22 -1.49
N ARG A 367 -9.26 15.08 -0.29
CA ARG A 367 -10.69 14.77 -0.12
C ARG A 367 -11.63 15.75 -0.84
N LYS A 368 -11.23 17.04 -0.93
CA LYS A 368 -12.02 18.08 -1.59
C LYS A 368 -11.92 18.05 -3.11
N VAL A 369 -10.79 17.58 -3.65
CA VAL A 369 -10.47 17.72 -5.08
C VAL A 369 -10.46 16.41 -5.85
N VAL A 370 -10.21 15.27 -5.19
CA VAL A 370 -10.26 13.96 -5.87
C VAL A 370 -11.71 13.63 -6.19
N PRO A 371 -12.07 13.49 -7.47
CA PRO A 371 -13.45 13.24 -7.83
C PRO A 371 -13.91 11.87 -7.33
N ALA A 372 -15.19 11.76 -7.04
CA ALA A 372 -15.81 10.48 -6.77
C ALA A 372 -15.83 9.61 -8.03
N PRO A 373 -15.54 8.31 -7.93
CA PRO A 373 -15.67 7.39 -9.05
C PRO A 373 -17.13 7.31 -9.49
N GLN A 374 -17.36 7.09 -10.79
CA GLN A 374 -18.70 7.04 -11.36
C GLN A 374 -18.90 5.74 -12.13
N PHE A 375 -20.06 5.15 -12.02
CA PHE A 375 -20.47 4.06 -12.89
C PHE A 375 -20.66 4.55 -14.31
N PRO A 376 -20.40 3.69 -15.33
CA PRO A 376 -20.75 4.01 -16.70
C PRO A 376 -22.26 4.18 -16.86
N ALA A 377 -22.68 4.92 -17.87
CA ALA A 377 -24.09 5.10 -18.17
C ALA A 377 -24.77 3.75 -18.45
N GLY A 378 -25.94 3.54 -17.89
CA GLY A 378 -26.67 2.29 -17.99
C GLY A 378 -26.15 1.13 -17.12
N ALA A 379 -25.17 1.36 -16.26
CA ALA A 379 -24.75 0.35 -15.31
C ALA A 379 -25.88 -0.01 -14.36
N ALA A 380 -26.04 -1.31 -14.12
CA ALA A 380 -27.04 -1.86 -13.22
C ALA A 380 -26.40 -2.88 -12.28
N VAL A 381 -27.03 -3.12 -11.15
CA VAL A 381 -26.68 -4.20 -10.23
C VAL A 381 -27.70 -5.31 -10.34
N THR A 382 -27.22 -6.55 -10.49
CA THR A 382 -28.03 -7.76 -10.39
C THR A 382 -27.75 -8.46 -9.08
N VAL A 383 -28.78 -9.04 -8.47
CA VAL A 383 -28.68 -9.75 -7.20
C VAL A 383 -29.22 -11.15 -7.36
N LYS A 384 -28.44 -12.16 -6.97
CA LYS A 384 -28.83 -13.57 -6.95
C LYS A 384 -28.69 -14.12 -5.54
N GLU A 385 -29.56 -15.02 -5.17
CA GLU A 385 -29.40 -15.85 -3.99
C GLU A 385 -28.54 -17.05 -4.36
N ILE A 386 -27.51 -17.31 -3.59
CA ILE A 386 -26.58 -18.41 -3.81
C ILE A 386 -26.26 -19.10 -2.49
N ARG A 387 -25.87 -20.37 -2.56
CA ARG A 387 -25.19 -21.06 -1.49
C ARG A 387 -23.73 -21.22 -1.87
N ALA A 388 -22.82 -20.68 -1.04
CA ALA A 388 -21.41 -20.68 -1.31
C ALA A 388 -20.59 -20.69 -0.02
N LYS A 389 -19.34 -21.10 -0.14
CA LYS A 389 -18.39 -21.01 0.97
C LYS A 389 -18.09 -19.55 1.27
N ASP A 390 -18.21 -19.20 2.54
CA ASP A 390 -17.71 -17.94 3.05
C ASP A 390 -16.18 -17.95 3.16
N ARG A 391 -15.61 -16.88 3.68
CA ARG A 391 -14.16 -16.73 3.83
C ARG A 391 -13.55 -17.66 4.88
N LEU A 392 -14.35 -18.27 5.72
CA LEU A 392 -13.91 -19.26 6.70
C LEU A 392 -14.02 -20.69 6.14
N GLY A 393 -14.52 -20.84 4.90
CA GLY A 393 -14.77 -22.12 4.23
C GLY A 393 -16.10 -22.75 4.57
N GLU A 394 -16.98 -22.04 5.27
CA GLU A 394 -18.29 -22.49 5.71
C GLU A 394 -19.34 -22.24 4.63
N GLU A 395 -20.20 -23.26 4.33
CA GLU A 395 -21.32 -23.08 3.41
C GLU A 395 -22.37 -22.16 4.02
N ARG A 396 -22.64 -21.04 3.33
CA ARG A 396 -23.58 -20.00 3.76
C ARG A 396 -24.55 -19.64 2.63
N ASP A 397 -25.74 -19.22 3.00
CA ASP A 397 -26.68 -18.58 2.08
C ASP A 397 -26.30 -17.09 1.95
N MET A 398 -26.11 -16.66 0.70
CA MET A 398 -25.58 -15.33 0.38
C MET A 398 -26.41 -14.64 -0.69
N TYR A 399 -26.37 -13.32 -0.69
CA TYR A 399 -26.66 -12.50 -1.84
C TYR A 399 -25.36 -12.25 -2.62
N GLU A 400 -25.35 -12.62 -3.90
CA GLU A 400 -24.29 -12.28 -4.84
C GLU A 400 -24.75 -11.10 -5.70
N LEU A 401 -24.07 -9.98 -5.54
CA LEU A 401 -24.27 -8.77 -6.33
C LEU A 401 -23.24 -8.73 -7.44
N THR A 402 -23.72 -8.53 -8.67
CA THR A 402 -22.84 -8.40 -9.84
C THR A 402 -23.15 -7.10 -10.58
N PHE A 403 -22.11 -6.33 -10.89
CA PHE A 403 -22.23 -5.04 -11.57
C PHE A 403 -20.97 -4.68 -12.36
N GLN A 404 -21.10 -3.72 -13.28
CA GLN A 404 -19.94 -3.18 -13.99
C GLN A 404 -19.08 -2.34 -13.05
N PRO A 405 -17.73 -2.41 -13.15
CA PRO A 405 -16.86 -1.56 -12.35
C PRO A 405 -17.09 -0.07 -12.65
N ALA A 406 -16.84 0.78 -11.66
CA ALA A 406 -16.82 2.22 -11.87
C ALA A 406 -15.73 2.59 -12.88
N ALA A 407 -16.04 3.52 -13.79
CA ALA A 407 -15.13 3.93 -14.83
C ALA A 407 -13.89 4.63 -14.25
N SER A 408 -12.74 4.32 -14.84
CA SER A 408 -11.47 4.99 -14.56
C SER A 408 -11.08 5.79 -15.81
N THR A 409 -10.68 7.04 -15.63
CA THR A 409 -10.17 7.92 -16.67
C THR A 409 -8.80 8.46 -16.30
N ALA A 410 -8.15 9.18 -17.20
CA ALA A 410 -6.87 9.84 -16.89
C ALA A 410 -6.97 10.85 -15.74
N SER A 411 -8.17 11.39 -15.49
CA SER A 411 -8.43 12.39 -14.44
C SER A 411 -9.24 11.85 -13.26
N THR A 412 -9.83 10.65 -13.38
CA THR A 412 -10.67 10.06 -12.35
C THR A 412 -10.01 8.77 -11.84
N PRO A 413 -9.66 8.69 -10.55
CA PRO A 413 -9.08 7.48 -9.99
C PRO A 413 -10.09 6.32 -10.04
N ARG A 414 -9.56 5.10 -10.00
CA ARG A 414 -10.37 3.88 -9.87
C ARG A 414 -11.14 3.92 -8.54
N ALA A 415 -12.27 3.20 -8.47
CA ALA A 415 -12.92 2.98 -7.19
C ALA A 415 -11.96 2.25 -6.24
N ASN A 416 -11.73 2.81 -5.06
CA ASN A 416 -10.94 2.16 -4.03
C ASN A 416 -11.76 1.11 -3.29
N GLU A 417 -13.04 1.37 -3.13
CA GLU A 417 -14.01 0.49 -2.46
C GLU A 417 -15.39 0.61 -3.09
N TYR A 418 -16.22 -0.41 -2.89
CA TYR A 418 -17.65 -0.36 -3.10
C TYR A 418 -18.37 -0.51 -1.77
N GLU A 419 -19.29 0.41 -1.48
CA GLU A 419 -20.20 0.30 -0.34
C GLU A 419 -21.53 -0.25 -0.83
N VAL A 420 -21.93 -1.40 -0.29
CA VAL A 420 -23.24 -2.01 -0.50
C VAL A 420 -24.12 -1.70 0.70
N ARG A 421 -25.23 -1.02 0.47
CA ARG A 421 -26.26 -0.79 1.46
C ARG A 421 -27.51 -1.56 1.09
N VAL A 422 -28.19 -2.09 2.09
CA VAL A 422 -29.52 -2.67 1.92
C VAL A 422 -30.52 -1.78 2.64
N GLU A 423 -31.51 -1.34 1.91
CA GLU A 423 -32.64 -0.57 2.44
C GLU A 423 -33.90 -1.43 2.41
N GLN A 424 -34.69 -1.32 3.45
CA GLN A 424 -36.00 -1.95 3.56
C GLN A 424 -37.09 -0.91 3.71
N GLN A 425 -38.23 -1.20 3.08
CA GLN A 425 -39.41 -0.35 3.14
C GLN A 425 -40.48 -0.99 4.04
N THR A 426 -40.95 -0.21 5.03
CA THR A 426 -42.05 -0.55 5.93
C THR A 426 -43.05 0.57 5.85
N CYS A 427 -44.21 0.36 5.23
CA CYS A 427 -45.18 1.42 4.93
C CYS A 427 -44.49 2.61 4.22
N ASP A 428 -44.46 3.78 4.85
CA ASP A 428 -43.87 5.00 4.28
C ASP A 428 -42.41 5.23 4.72
N VAL A 429 -41.81 4.31 5.47
CA VAL A 429 -40.46 4.48 6.02
C VAL A 429 -39.47 3.56 5.31
N VAL A 430 -38.39 4.16 4.81
CA VAL A 430 -37.24 3.42 4.27
C VAL A 430 -36.09 3.48 5.28
N LYS A 431 -35.53 2.34 5.65
CA LYS A 431 -34.40 2.24 6.59
C LYS A 431 -33.26 1.43 5.98
N THR A 432 -32.03 1.89 6.17
CA THR A 432 -30.85 1.10 5.94
C THR A 432 -30.73 0.03 7.02
N VAL A 433 -30.79 -1.25 6.64
CA VAL A 433 -30.71 -2.39 7.56
C VAL A 433 -29.33 -3.06 7.55
N ALA A 434 -28.59 -2.95 6.46
CA ALA A 434 -27.23 -3.45 6.37
C ALA A 434 -26.33 -2.51 5.55
N THR A 435 -25.05 -2.45 5.91
CA THR A 435 -24.00 -1.77 5.14
C THR A 435 -22.77 -2.62 5.15
N ARG A 436 -22.21 -2.91 3.97
CA ARG A 436 -21.00 -3.70 3.76
C ARG A 436 -20.07 -2.96 2.82
N ARG A 437 -18.77 -3.18 2.98
CA ARG A 437 -17.75 -2.61 2.10
C ARG A 437 -16.89 -3.70 1.49
N PHE A 438 -16.54 -3.52 0.24
CA PHE A 438 -15.77 -4.47 -0.56
C PHE A 438 -14.67 -3.75 -1.31
N TYR A 439 -13.48 -4.37 -1.38
CA TYR A 439 -12.45 -3.95 -2.29
C TYR A 439 -12.74 -4.47 -3.71
N PRO A 440 -12.48 -3.67 -4.74
CA PRO A 440 -12.45 -4.15 -6.12
C PRO A 440 -11.13 -4.92 -6.36
N MET A 441 -11.10 -6.21 -6.07
CA MET A 441 -9.86 -7.02 -6.07
C MET A 441 -9.13 -7.01 -7.42
N ASP A 442 -9.85 -6.89 -8.51
CA ASP A 442 -9.31 -6.71 -9.85
C ASP A 442 -8.46 -5.44 -9.98
N TYR A 443 -8.87 -4.35 -9.35
CA TYR A 443 -8.09 -3.10 -9.34
C TYR A 443 -6.86 -3.19 -8.44
N ILE A 444 -6.93 -3.95 -7.36
CA ILE A 444 -5.79 -4.16 -6.48
C ILE A 444 -4.68 -4.89 -7.22
N TYR A 445 -5.05 -5.85 -8.08
CA TYR A 445 -4.12 -6.62 -8.89
C TYR A 445 -3.89 -6.04 -10.30
N GLY A 446 -4.44 -4.87 -10.59
CA GLY A 446 -4.30 -4.20 -11.88
C GLY A 446 -4.97 -4.90 -13.06
N ALA A 447 -5.66 -6.02 -12.83
CA ALA A 447 -6.41 -6.72 -13.87
C ALA A 447 -7.72 -5.97 -14.18
N GLU A 448 -8.02 -5.80 -15.44
CA GLU A 448 -9.31 -5.25 -15.85
C GLU A 448 -10.35 -6.36 -15.94
N LYS A 449 -11.36 -6.30 -15.10
CA LYS A 449 -12.52 -7.18 -15.18
C LYS A 449 -13.72 -6.42 -15.72
N LYS A 450 -14.58 -7.16 -16.43
CA LYS A 450 -15.85 -6.60 -16.93
C LYS A 450 -16.91 -6.50 -15.84
N GLN A 451 -16.74 -7.21 -14.74
CA GLN A 451 -17.72 -7.29 -13.65
C GLN A 451 -17.02 -7.34 -12.29
N VAL A 452 -17.64 -6.67 -11.33
CA VAL A 452 -17.35 -6.77 -9.90
C VAL A 452 -18.39 -7.70 -9.28
N VAL A 453 -17.94 -8.59 -8.41
CA VAL A 453 -18.80 -9.50 -7.65
C VAL A 453 -18.61 -9.23 -6.17
N CYS A 454 -19.70 -8.93 -5.47
CA CYS A 454 -19.73 -8.74 -4.02
C CYS A 454 -20.67 -9.79 -3.40
N ARG A 455 -20.25 -10.44 -2.32
CA ARG A 455 -21.06 -11.43 -1.61
C ARG A 455 -21.28 -10.97 -0.18
N MET A 456 -22.53 -11.01 0.26
CA MET A 456 -22.91 -10.72 1.63
C MET A 456 -23.84 -11.79 2.18
N LEU A 457 -23.79 -12.02 3.48
CA LEU A 457 -24.63 -13.03 4.11
C LEU A 457 -26.12 -12.68 3.98
N LYS A 458 -26.93 -13.67 3.62
CA LYS A 458 -28.39 -13.50 3.55
C LYS A 458 -28.98 -13.18 4.93
N SER A 459 -28.36 -13.68 5.99
CA SER A 459 -28.73 -13.37 7.38
C SER A 459 -28.54 -11.89 7.79
N ASP A 460 -27.76 -11.13 7.03
CA ASP A 460 -27.57 -9.69 7.28
C ASP A 460 -28.80 -8.84 6.87
N VAL A 461 -29.68 -9.44 6.08
CA VAL A 461 -30.88 -8.77 5.55
C VAL A 461 -32.09 -9.42 6.19
N PRO A 462 -32.86 -8.73 7.04
CA PRO A 462 -34.09 -9.26 7.58
C PRO A 462 -35.03 -9.71 6.45
N ALA A 463 -35.65 -10.91 6.60
CA ALA A 463 -36.57 -11.45 5.60
C ALA A 463 -37.93 -10.72 5.63
N ASP A 464 -38.73 -10.98 4.61
CA ASP A 464 -40.16 -10.67 4.52
C ASP A 464 -40.54 -9.18 4.36
N LEU A 465 -39.58 -8.31 4.11
CA LEU A 465 -39.84 -6.90 3.77
C LEU A 465 -39.27 -6.57 2.40
N PRO A 466 -39.93 -5.66 1.65
CA PRO A 466 -39.39 -5.14 0.41
C PRO A 466 -38.01 -4.54 0.65
N SER A 467 -37.00 -5.10 -0.02
CA SER A 467 -35.61 -4.72 0.13
C SER A 467 -35.02 -4.29 -1.22
N ARG A 468 -34.16 -3.27 -1.22
CA ARG A 468 -33.33 -2.92 -2.37
C ARG A 468 -31.86 -2.85 -1.98
N PHE A 469 -31.01 -3.18 -2.94
CA PHE A 469 -29.57 -3.09 -2.81
C PHE A 469 -29.06 -1.84 -3.52
N ILE A 470 -28.22 -1.07 -2.85
CA ILE A 470 -27.63 0.17 -3.33
C ILE A 470 -26.13 0.00 -3.31
N VAL A 471 -25.46 0.23 -4.45
CA VAL A 471 -24.01 0.14 -4.56
C VAL A 471 -23.45 1.52 -4.87
N ASN A 472 -22.59 2.04 -3.99
CA ASN A 472 -21.85 3.27 -4.20
C ASN A 472 -20.36 2.96 -4.47
N PRO A 473 -19.78 3.45 -5.55
CA PRO A 473 -18.33 3.42 -5.72
C PRO A 473 -17.71 4.52 -4.85
N MET A 474 -16.58 4.25 -4.23
CA MET A 474 -15.90 5.19 -3.33
C MET A 474 -14.44 5.38 -3.73
N ASN A 475 -13.94 6.60 -3.65
CA ASN A 475 -12.51 6.88 -3.79
C ASN A 475 -11.74 6.60 -2.48
N SER A 476 -10.42 6.76 -2.51
CA SER A 476 -9.54 6.55 -1.35
C SER A 476 -9.82 7.50 -0.16
N TYR A 477 -10.59 8.56 -0.37
CA TYR A 477 -10.97 9.55 0.65
C TYR A 477 -12.41 9.39 1.12
N TYR A 478 -13.02 8.23 0.82
CA TYR A 478 -14.40 7.86 1.19
C TYR A 478 -15.48 8.75 0.55
N THR A 479 -15.15 9.47 -0.52
CA THR A 479 -16.15 10.21 -1.29
C THR A 479 -16.94 9.23 -2.16
N ARG A 480 -18.27 9.23 -1.97
CA ARG A 480 -19.18 8.35 -2.70
C ARG A 480 -19.54 8.93 -4.05
N GLY A 481 -19.48 8.09 -5.09
CA GLY A 481 -20.07 8.37 -6.40
C GLY A 481 -21.58 8.12 -6.41
N ARG A 482 -22.20 8.41 -7.55
CA ARG A 482 -23.63 8.12 -7.74
C ARG A 482 -23.86 6.61 -7.65
N PRO A 483 -24.90 6.19 -6.89
CA PRO A 483 -25.21 4.77 -6.75
C PRO A 483 -25.87 4.18 -7.99
N ILE A 484 -25.71 2.87 -8.14
CA ILE A 484 -26.64 2.02 -8.86
C ILE A 484 -27.47 1.24 -7.83
N MET A 485 -28.71 0.87 -8.17
CA MET A 485 -29.59 0.20 -7.23
C MET A 485 -30.58 -0.72 -7.92
N THR A 486 -31.09 -1.70 -7.17
CA THR A 486 -32.24 -2.51 -7.58
C THR A 486 -33.53 -1.81 -7.26
N ASP A 487 -34.64 -2.28 -7.82
CA ASP A 487 -35.96 -1.98 -7.30
C ASP A 487 -36.20 -2.64 -5.92
N PHE A 488 -37.25 -2.23 -5.23
CA PHE A 488 -37.69 -2.90 -4.00
C PHE A 488 -38.37 -4.23 -4.36
N GLU A 489 -37.87 -5.32 -3.79
CA GLU A 489 -38.41 -6.67 -3.95
C GLU A 489 -38.60 -7.36 -2.60
N VAL A 490 -39.72 -8.10 -2.44
CA VAL A 490 -39.90 -8.97 -1.28
C VAL A 490 -39.12 -10.27 -1.51
N ARG A 491 -38.07 -10.46 -0.71
CA ARG A 491 -37.26 -11.67 -0.76
C ARG A 491 -37.69 -12.61 0.33
N ARG A 492 -38.52 -13.63 -0.05
CA ARG A 492 -39.07 -14.60 0.88
C ARG A 492 -37.97 -15.57 1.33
N LYS A 493 -38.05 -16.03 2.58
CA LYS A 493 -37.39 -17.28 2.97
C LYS A 493 -38.04 -18.40 2.20
N GLU A 494 -37.29 -19.15 1.44
CA GLU A 494 -37.76 -20.47 1.01
C GLU A 494 -37.99 -21.31 2.27
N ALA A 495 -39.18 -21.93 2.37
CA ALA A 495 -39.63 -22.70 3.51
C ALA A 495 -38.81 -24.00 3.69
#